data_180d93764632c2d80a94a87dc3962b84
#
_entry.id   180d93764632c2d80a94a87dc3962b84
#
_cell.length_a   1.000
_cell.length_b   1.000
_cell.length_c   1.000
_cell.angle_alpha   90.00
_cell.angle_beta   90.00
_cell.angle_gamma   90.00
#
_symmetry.space_group_name_H-M   'P 1'
#
loop_
_entity.id
_entity.type
_entity.pdbx_description
1 polymer ?
#
loop_
_entity_poly.entity_id
_entity_poly.type
_entity_poly.pdbx_seq_one_letter_code
_entity_poly.pdbx_strand_id
1 'polypeptide(L)'
;RGSTPLAQGLWYAFQKIEKLECRRNIILVITDGMPDSVNNVDTCFNYAKSRNIEIYGLSIRSSLILKLFEKAQVLENASELEKVSFDLFSKLFDSKEYSQEFEKLG
;
A
#
# COMPACT_ATOMS: atom_id res chain seq x y z
N ARG A 1 6.89 2.81 19.83
CA ARG A 1 6.82 2.71 19.42
C ARG A 1 6.07 2.19 18.77
N GLY A 2 5.65 1.76 18.50
CA GLY A 2 4.64 0.88 18.10
C GLY A 2 4.34 0.93 16.65
N SER A 3 5.05 0.16 15.88
CA SER A 3 4.68 -0.02 14.50
C SER A 3 3.46 -0.92 14.41
N THR A 4 2.60 -0.64 13.45
CA THR A 4 1.48 -1.52 13.16
C THR A 4 1.96 -2.66 12.28
N PRO A 5 1.66 -3.92 12.64
CA PRO A 5 2.00 -5.03 11.74
C PRO A 5 1.34 -4.82 10.39
N LEU A 6 2.03 -5.22 9.34
CA LEU A 6 1.56 -4.95 7.99
C LEU A 6 0.18 -5.53 7.72
N ALA A 7 -0.04 -6.80 8.10
CA ALA A 7 -1.34 -7.41 7.84
C ALA A 7 -2.45 -6.68 8.56
N GLN A 8 -2.21 -6.26 9.80
CA GLN A 8 -3.22 -5.53 10.56
C GLN A 8 -3.57 -4.22 9.89
N GLY A 9 -2.55 -3.50 9.41
CA GLY A 9 -2.79 -2.25 8.70
C GLY A 9 -3.60 -2.47 7.43
N LEU A 10 -3.29 -3.53 6.70
CA LEU A 10 -4.02 -3.83 5.47
C LEU A 10 -5.48 -4.18 5.77
N TRP A 11 -5.74 -4.99 6.80
CA TRP A 11 -7.12 -5.31 7.14
C TRP A 11 -7.91 -4.08 7.54
N TYR A 12 -7.25 -3.17 8.25
CA TYR A 12 -7.90 -1.91 8.62
C TYR A 12 -8.27 -1.11 7.38
N ALA A 13 -7.34 -1.03 6.41
CA ALA A 13 -7.60 -0.30 5.18
C ALA A 13 -8.73 -0.96 4.38
N PHE A 14 -8.75 -2.29 4.34
CA PHE A 14 -9.82 -3.00 3.64
C PHE A 14 -11.18 -2.63 4.22
N GLN A 15 -11.28 -2.57 5.54
CA GLN A 15 -12.55 -2.23 6.17
C GLN A 15 -13.03 -0.85 5.76
N LYS A 16 -12.11 0.09 5.64
CA LYS A 16 -12.48 1.43 5.24
C LYS A 16 -12.88 1.51 3.78
N ILE A 17 -12.13 0.83 2.93
CA ILE A 17 -12.38 0.87 1.49
C ILE A 17 -13.69 0.21 1.13
N GLU A 18 -14.03 -0.88 1.79
CA GLU A 18 -15.21 -1.64 1.42
C GLU A 18 -16.51 -0.90 1.72
N LYS A 19 -16.42 0.17 2.47
CA LYS A 19 -17.59 1.02 2.70
C LYS A 19 -17.83 1.98 1.55
N LEU A 20 -16.87 2.08 0.63
CA LEU A 20 -16.98 2.98 -0.51
C LEU A 20 -17.47 2.20 -1.72
N GLU A 21 -18.36 2.80 -2.48
CA GLU A 21 -18.92 2.12 -3.64
C GLU A 21 -18.15 2.50 -4.88
N CYS A 22 -16.96 1.98 -4.98
CA CYS A 22 -16.09 2.21 -6.12
C CYS A 22 -15.77 0.89 -6.79
N ARG A 23 -15.64 0.90 -8.11
CA ARG A 23 -15.33 -0.33 -8.83
C ARG A 23 -13.91 -0.80 -8.61
N ARG A 24 -13.00 0.12 -8.40
CA ARG A 24 -11.60 -0.20 -8.17
C ARG A 24 -11.11 0.60 -6.99
N ASN A 25 -10.27 -0.03 -6.19
CA ASN A 25 -9.74 0.59 -4.99
C ASN A 25 -8.24 0.38 -4.97
N ILE A 26 -7.53 1.36 -4.44
CA ILE A 26 -6.07 1.32 -4.36
C ILE A 26 -5.64 1.64 -2.95
N ILE A 27 -4.74 0.82 -2.43
CA ILE A 27 -4.11 1.07 -1.14
C ILE A 27 -2.64 1.32 -1.40
N LEU A 28 -2.14 2.42 -0.86
CA LEU A 28 -0.72 2.73 -0.92
C LEU A 28 -0.12 2.51 0.46
N VAL A 29 0.78 1.55 0.56
CA VAL A 29 1.48 1.26 1.80
C VAL A 29 2.83 1.95 1.77
N ILE A 30 3.09 2.79 2.76
CA ILE A 30 4.35 3.50 2.85
C ILE A 30 5.04 3.06 4.14
N THR A 31 6.27 2.59 4.01
CA THR A 31 7.01 2.15 5.17
C THR A 31 8.39 2.79 5.17
N ASP A 32 8.82 3.17 6.36
CA ASP A 32 10.15 3.73 6.57
C ASP A 32 11.05 2.59 7.03
N GLY A 33 11.48 1.79 6.07
CA GLY A 33 12.22 0.58 6.37
C GLY A 33 11.33 -0.64 6.19
N MET A 34 11.43 -1.58 7.11
CA MET A 34 10.63 -2.80 7.02
C MET A 34 9.57 -2.82 8.11
N PRO A 35 8.40 -3.34 7.81
CA PRO A 35 7.40 -3.54 8.86
C PRO A 35 7.93 -4.50 9.92
N ASP A 36 7.44 -4.34 11.13
CA ASP A 36 7.87 -5.20 12.24
C ASP A 36 7.48 -6.66 12.00
N SER A 37 6.36 -6.88 11.33
CA SER A 37 5.88 -8.22 11.10
C SER A 37 5.24 -8.29 9.72
N VAL A 38 5.56 -9.37 9.01
CA VAL A 38 4.96 -9.64 7.71
C VAL A 38 4.12 -10.90 7.73
N ASN A 39 3.75 -11.35 8.92
CA ASN A 39 2.92 -12.53 9.03
C ASN A 39 1.54 -12.29 8.43
N ASN A 40 1.01 -13.31 7.78
CA ASN A 40 -0.34 -13.28 7.21
C ASN A 40 -0.53 -12.28 6.08
N VAL A 41 0.56 -11.80 5.50
CA VAL A 41 0.47 -10.82 4.41
C VAL A 41 -0.07 -11.48 3.15
N ASP A 42 0.30 -12.74 2.91
CA ASP A 42 -0.21 -13.45 1.74
C ASP A 42 -1.74 -13.54 1.74
N THR A 43 -2.31 -13.77 2.93
CA THR A 43 -3.75 -13.81 3.04
C THR A 43 -4.37 -12.47 2.65
N CYS A 44 -3.73 -11.38 3.07
CA CYS A 44 -4.20 -10.05 2.72
C CYS A 44 -4.14 -9.82 1.22
N PHE A 45 -3.06 -10.22 0.58
CA PHE A 45 -2.93 -10.01 -0.86
C PHE A 45 -3.95 -10.83 -1.64
N ASN A 46 -4.22 -12.06 -1.19
CA ASN A 46 -5.22 -12.88 -1.84
C ASN A 46 -6.61 -12.28 -1.68
N TYR A 47 -6.90 -11.76 -0.50
CA TYR A 47 -8.18 -11.09 -0.27
C TYR A 47 -8.33 -9.88 -1.18
N ALA A 48 -7.26 -9.09 -1.30
CA ALA A 48 -7.30 -7.90 -2.14
C ALA A 48 -7.59 -8.27 -3.60
N LYS A 49 -6.94 -9.31 -4.09
CA LYS A 49 -7.18 -9.74 -5.47
C LYS A 49 -8.63 -10.15 -5.68
N SER A 50 -9.22 -10.82 -4.72
CA SER A 50 -10.59 -11.28 -4.85
C SER A 50 -11.59 -10.12 -4.83
N ARG A 51 -11.18 -8.95 -4.37
CA ARG A 51 -12.05 -7.79 -4.26
C ARG A 51 -11.65 -6.66 -5.19
N ASN A 52 -10.73 -6.91 -6.13
CA ASN A 52 -10.24 -5.90 -7.07
C ASN A 52 -9.61 -4.70 -6.35
N ILE A 53 -8.90 -4.98 -5.28
CA ILE A 53 -8.16 -3.97 -4.54
C ILE A 53 -6.70 -4.08 -4.95
N GLU A 54 -6.12 -2.97 -5.41
CA GLU A 54 -4.71 -2.93 -5.79
C GLU A 54 -3.90 -2.40 -4.62
N ILE A 55 -2.77 -3.04 -4.35
CA ILE A 55 -1.91 -2.64 -3.25
C ILE A 55 -0.54 -2.29 -3.81
N TYR A 56 -0.09 -1.07 -3.54
CA TYR A 56 1.22 -0.60 -3.95
C TYR A 56 2.05 -0.36 -2.70
N GLY A 57 3.33 -0.73 -2.77
CA GLY A 57 4.23 -0.53 -1.65
C GLY A 57 5.31 0.47 -1.98
N LEU A 58 5.57 1.40 -1.09
CA LEU A 58 6.70 2.31 -1.17
C LEU A 58 7.52 2.17 0.10
N SER A 59 8.81 1.91 -0.03
CA SER A 59 9.66 1.84 1.13
C SER A 59 10.83 2.79 0.96
N ILE A 60 11.36 3.24 2.09
CA ILE A 60 12.51 4.10 2.10
C ILE A 60 13.71 3.22 2.43
N ARG A 61 14.57 3.02 1.43
CA ARG A 61 15.85 2.31 1.55
C ARG A 61 15.75 0.82 1.85
N SER A 62 14.61 0.21 1.71
CA SER A 62 14.52 -1.23 1.93
C SER A 62 14.03 -1.92 0.68
N SER A 63 14.86 -2.80 0.16
CA SER A 63 14.50 -3.56 -1.04
C SER A 63 13.61 -4.75 -0.73
N LEU A 64 13.41 -5.07 0.53
CA LEU A 64 12.56 -6.19 0.88
C LEU A 64 11.12 -5.99 0.45
N ILE A 65 10.70 -4.75 0.31
CA ILE A 65 9.35 -4.46 -0.15
C ILE A 65 9.09 -5.05 -1.52
N LEU A 66 10.15 -5.15 -2.34
CA LEU A 66 10.00 -5.71 -3.67
C LEU A 66 9.69 -7.19 -3.66
N LYS A 67 10.04 -7.87 -2.59
CA LYS A 67 9.74 -9.29 -2.44
C LYS A 67 8.36 -9.52 -1.87
N LEU A 68 7.84 -8.57 -1.12
CA LEU A 68 6.54 -8.71 -0.45
C LEU A 68 5.39 -8.29 -1.33
N PHE A 69 5.58 -7.26 -2.13
CA PHE A 69 4.51 -6.67 -2.93
C PHE A 69 4.73 -6.91 -4.39
N GLU A 70 3.66 -7.22 -5.10
CA GLU A 70 3.72 -7.33 -6.55
C GLU A 70 4.08 -5.99 -7.19
N LYS A 71 3.54 -4.91 -6.64
CA LYS A 71 3.77 -3.57 -7.14
C LYS A 71 4.42 -2.76 -6.04
N ALA A 72 5.66 -2.39 -6.24
CA ALA A 72 6.41 -1.72 -5.18
C ALA A 72 7.54 -0.90 -5.77
N GLN A 73 8.00 0.06 -4.99
CA GLN A 73 9.12 0.90 -5.36
C GLN A 73 9.91 1.27 -4.12
N VAL A 74 11.22 1.36 -4.28
CA VAL A 74 12.12 1.73 -3.20
C VAL A 74 12.61 3.14 -3.43
N LEU A 75 12.54 3.97 -2.41
CA LEU A 75 13.02 5.35 -2.44
C LEU A 75 14.33 5.46 -1.70
N GLU A 76 15.19 6.36 -2.14
CA GLU A 76 16.48 6.57 -1.49
C GLU A 76 16.33 7.33 -0.18
N ASN A 77 15.39 8.25 -0.15
CA ASN A 77 15.16 9.01 1.07
C ASN A 77 13.72 9.53 1.06
N ALA A 78 13.32 10.03 2.23
CA ALA A 78 11.94 10.44 2.43
C ALA A 78 11.55 11.65 1.58
N SER A 79 12.54 12.43 1.15
CA SER A 79 12.22 13.63 0.37
C SER A 79 11.65 13.29 -1.00
N GLU A 80 11.83 12.06 -1.47
CA GLU A 80 11.28 11.64 -2.76
C GLU A 80 9.83 11.17 -2.67
N LEU A 81 9.33 11.03 -1.45
CA LEU A 81 8.02 10.41 -1.26
C LEU A 81 6.91 11.20 -1.93
N GLU A 82 6.91 12.49 -1.76
CA GLU A 82 5.86 13.33 -2.31
C GLU A 82 5.82 13.25 -3.82
N LYS A 83 6.98 13.36 -4.46
CA LYS A 83 7.04 13.33 -5.91
C LYS A 83 6.62 11.98 -6.45
N VAL A 84 7.13 10.91 -5.87
CA VAL A 84 6.83 9.58 -6.37
C VAL A 84 5.36 9.24 -6.17
N SER A 85 4.80 9.63 -5.03
CA SER A 85 3.38 9.40 -4.78
C SER A 85 2.52 10.17 -5.78
N PHE A 86 2.90 11.41 -6.04
CA PHE A 86 2.17 12.23 -7.00
C PHE A 86 2.22 11.63 -8.40
N ASP A 87 3.41 11.18 -8.82
CA ASP A 87 3.56 10.57 -10.13
C ASP A 87 2.71 9.31 -10.25
N LEU A 88 2.71 8.50 -9.20
CA LEU A 88 1.92 7.28 -9.20
C LEU A 88 0.44 7.58 -9.33
N PHE A 89 -0.05 8.53 -8.53
CA PHE A 89 -1.46 8.86 -8.56
C PHE A 89 -1.86 9.50 -9.88
N SER A 90 -0.96 10.28 -10.49
CA SER A 90 -1.27 10.89 -11.77
C SER A 90 -1.55 9.84 -12.84
N LYS A 91 -0.81 8.75 -12.80
CA LYS A 91 -1.05 7.66 -13.75
C LYS A 91 -2.37 6.95 -13.47
N LEU A 92 -2.73 6.82 -12.22
CA LEU A 92 -3.93 6.08 -11.84
C LEU A 92 -5.19 6.90 -12.02
N PHE A 93 -5.09 8.22 -11.92
CA PHE A 93 -6.24 9.08 -12.05
C PHE A 93 -6.78 9.19 -13.47
N ASP A 94 -6.08 8.62 -14.43
CA ASP A 94 -6.62 8.55 -15.78
C ASP A 94 -7.89 7.71 -15.82
N SER A 95 -8.00 6.76 -14.89
CA SER A 95 -9.23 6.02 -14.68
C SER A 95 -9.96 6.68 -13.51
N LYS A 96 -11.21 7.01 -13.67
CA LYS A 96 -11.89 7.89 -12.72
C LYS A 96 -12.61 7.16 -11.60
N GLU A 97 -12.39 5.88 -11.45
CA GLU A 97 -13.19 5.10 -10.53
C GLU A 97 -12.37 4.43 -9.45
N TYR A 98 -11.38 5.18 -8.94
CA TYR A 98 -10.57 4.72 -7.84
C TYR A 98 -10.94 5.45 -6.56
N SER A 99 -10.97 4.72 -5.46
CA SER A 99 -10.85 5.34 -4.17
C SER A 99 -9.45 5.02 -3.64
N GLN A 100 -8.98 5.83 -2.73
CA GLN A 100 -7.59 5.73 -2.29
C GLN A 100 -7.53 5.74 -0.78
N GLU A 101 -6.63 4.93 -0.26
CA GLU A 101 -6.41 4.85 1.16
C GLU A 101 -4.91 4.78 1.40
N PHE A 102 -4.42 5.56 2.35
CA PHE A 102 -3.02 5.57 2.70
C PHE A 102 -2.81 4.89 4.03
N GLU A 103 -1.82 4.01 4.08
CA GLU A 103 -1.40 3.39 5.32
C GLU A 103 0.09 3.61 5.48
N LYS A 104 0.49 4.20 6.57
CA LYS A 104 1.89 4.42 6.85
C LYS A 104 2.33 3.49 7.95
N LEU A 105 3.36 2.69 7.68
CA LEU A 105 3.88 1.70 8.59
C LEU A 105 5.33 1.97 8.93
N GLY A 106 5.70 1.55 10.08
CA GLY A 106 7.08 1.55 10.48
C GLY A 106 7.57 2.67 11.24
#